data_ab8bb0c4826ee13623797a857cfbb200
#
_entry.id   ab8bb0c4826ee13623797a857cfbb200
#
_cell.length_a   1.000
_cell.length_b   1.000
_cell.length_c   1.000
_cell.angle_alpha   90.00
_cell.angle_beta   90.00
_cell.angle_gamma   90.00
#
_symmetry.space_group_name_H-M   'P 1'
#
loop_
_entity.id
_entity.type
_entity.pdbx_description
1 polymer ?
#
loop_
_entity_poly.entity_id
_entity_poly.type
_entity_poly.pdbx_seq_one_letter_code
_entity_poly.pdbx_strand_id
1 'polypeptide(L)'
;QAFNMVLKPVYHADFEFVSLNDSITITNLDGTTRTGLCAEWLDQFIECTYLLTQEKEFKYQQKKRMDRARNQFKAAKRCVDLALEQCSRVLIIRIDLRFAKTQNPSIDQVKKDLCTFLRYVGRTKNLNILGHIWKLEFGQRRGFHYHFIFILDSRDHSQEIKLAQQIGQIWEQVIGVEGTFHNCHFKAVNNQYDKLAIGRLHRHEQQKYQYLLELLRYFAKKDQFILHKNIGKERTLGTSIGRDTKKAMGRPKRTGQQVQVGGGK
;
A
#
# COMPACT_ATOMS: atom_id res chain seq x y z
N GLN A 1 -31.05 0.84 -3.34
CA GLN A 1 -31.93 0.49 -2.18
C GLN A 1 -31.77 -0.99 -1.80
N ALA A 2 -31.79 -1.94 -2.74
CA ALA A 2 -31.65 -3.38 -2.49
C ALA A 2 -30.33 -3.75 -1.76
N PHE A 3 -29.21 -3.07 -2.05
CA PHE A 3 -27.91 -3.34 -1.43
C PHE A 3 -27.86 -3.05 0.07
N ASN A 4 -28.63 -2.08 0.54
CA ASN A 4 -28.73 -1.77 1.98
C ASN A 4 -29.61 -2.75 2.75
N MET A 5 -30.47 -3.51 2.08
CA MET A 5 -31.37 -4.49 2.72
C MET A 5 -30.64 -5.80 3.08
N VAL A 6 -29.64 -6.20 2.27
CA VAL A 6 -29.02 -7.53 2.38
C VAL A 6 -27.83 -7.58 3.38
N LEU A 7 -27.14 -6.47 3.64
CA LEU A 7 -25.89 -6.50 4.41
C LEU A 7 -25.99 -6.02 5.87
N LYS A 8 -27.06 -5.36 6.29
CA LYS A 8 -27.18 -4.90 7.69
C LYS A 8 -27.47 -5.99 8.72
N PRO A 9 -28.25 -7.05 8.43
CA PRO A 9 -28.52 -8.09 9.40
C PRO A 9 -27.33 -9.02 9.68
N VAL A 10 -26.40 -9.16 8.74
CA VAL A 10 -25.33 -10.16 8.79
C VAL A 10 -24.20 -9.81 9.78
N TYR A 11 -24.11 -8.56 10.23
CA TYR A 11 -22.98 -8.11 11.06
C TYR A 11 -23.20 -8.22 12.59
N HIS A 12 -24.38 -8.63 13.05
CA HIS A 12 -24.71 -8.72 14.49
C HIS A 12 -25.33 -10.04 14.95
N ALA A 13 -25.40 -11.04 14.08
CA ALA A 13 -25.76 -12.38 14.54
C ALA A 13 -24.48 -13.11 14.94
N ASP A 14 -24.38 -13.50 16.20
CA ASP A 14 -23.60 -14.65 16.59
C ASP A 14 -24.14 -15.81 15.75
N PHE A 15 -23.41 -16.22 14.73
CA PHE A 15 -23.74 -17.39 13.94
C PHE A 15 -23.47 -18.63 14.82
N GLU A 16 -24.39 -18.95 15.72
CA GLU A 16 -24.61 -20.32 16.11
C GLU A 16 -24.97 -21.08 14.83
N PHE A 17 -24.39 -22.25 14.64
CA PHE A 17 -24.58 -23.07 13.44
C PHE A 17 -26.08 -23.34 13.24
N VAL A 18 -26.70 -22.55 12.38
CA VAL A 18 -28.08 -22.74 11.95
C VAL A 18 -28.07 -23.77 10.83
N SER A 19 -28.83 -24.84 10.97
CA SER A 19 -29.01 -25.81 9.91
C SER A 19 -29.71 -25.17 8.71
N LEU A 20 -29.38 -25.59 7.50
CA LEU A 20 -30.06 -25.14 6.29
C LEU A 20 -31.59 -25.42 6.32
N ASN A 21 -32.00 -26.40 7.12
CA ASN A 21 -33.40 -26.80 7.30
C ASN A 21 -34.10 -26.04 8.43
N ASP A 22 -33.37 -25.20 9.17
CA ASP A 22 -33.99 -24.41 10.24
C ASP A 22 -34.85 -23.28 9.67
N SER A 23 -35.98 -23.05 10.30
CA SER A 23 -36.85 -21.93 9.98
C SER A 23 -36.35 -20.68 10.69
N ILE A 24 -36.04 -19.62 9.92
CA ILE A 24 -35.58 -18.33 10.44
C ILE A 24 -36.54 -17.21 10.03
N THR A 25 -36.69 -16.24 10.91
CA THR A 25 -37.51 -15.03 10.63
C THR A 25 -36.58 -13.84 10.40
N ILE A 26 -36.73 -13.20 9.25
CA ILE A 26 -35.98 -11.98 8.90
C ILE A 26 -36.93 -10.79 9.01
N THR A 27 -36.46 -9.73 9.67
CA THR A 27 -37.19 -8.46 9.72
C THR A 27 -36.60 -7.51 8.68
N ASN A 28 -37.42 -7.03 7.76
CA ASN A 28 -37.08 -6.04 6.78
C ASN A 28 -36.87 -4.65 7.41
N LEU A 29 -36.27 -3.73 6.65
CA LEU A 29 -36.01 -2.35 7.11
C LEU A 29 -37.30 -1.55 7.36
N ASP A 30 -38.42 -1.94 6.77
CA ASP A 30 -39.76 -1.37 6.96
C ASP A 30 -40.50 -1.96 8.15
N GLY A 31 -39.87 -2.88 8.91
CA GLY A 31 -40.44 -3.55 10.08
C GLY A 31 -41.27 -4.79 9.73
N THR A 32 -41.50 -5.11 8.47
CA THR A 32 -42.20 -6.36 8.09
C THR A 32 -41.33 -7.57 8.34
N THR A 33 -41.94 -8.67 8.78
CA THR A 33 -41.26 -9.93 9.03
C THR A 33 -41.65 -10.99 8.01
N ARG A 34 -40.69 -11.84 7.66
CA ARG A 34 -40.90 -12.99 6.80
C ARG A 34 -40.17 -14.19 7.35
N THR A 35 -40.88 -15.31 7.48
CA THR A 35 -40.33 -16.58 7.96
C THR A 35 -40.16 -17.53 6.79
N GLY A 36 -39.05 -18.24 6.74
CA GLY A 36 -38.71 -19.24 5.71
C GLY A 36 -37.54 -20.11 6.15
N LEU A 37 -37.23 -21.13 5.38
CA LEU A 37 -36.06 -21.97 5.64
C LEU A 37 -34.76 -21.19 5.43
N CYS A 38 -33.76 -21.50 6.23
CA CYS A 38 -32.43 -20.88 6.08
C CYS A 38 -31.85 -21.09 4.67
N ALA A 39 -32.07 -22.25 4.07
CA ALA A 39 -31.68 -22.57 2.70
C ALA A 39 -32.34 -21.61 1.69
N GLU A 40 -33.65 -21.33 1.80
CA GLU A 40 -34.37 -20.42 0.89
C GLU A 40 -33.81 -18.99 0.96
N TRP A 41 -33.49 -18.53 2.17
CA TRP A 41 -32.88 -17.21 2.36
C TRP A 41 -31.47 -17.14 1.78
N LEU A 42 -30.70 -18.22 1.89
CA LEU A 42 -29.36 -18.30 1.32
C LEU A 42 -29.41 -18.29 -0.22
N ASP A 43 -30.34 -19.05 -0.80
CA ASP A 43 -30.54 -19.07 -2.26
C ASP A 43 -30.94 -17.68 -2.79
N GLN A 44 -31.89 -17.02 -2.13
CA GLN A 44 -32.28 -15.65 -2.48
C GLN A 44 -31.11 -14.66 -2.35
N PHE A 45 -30.30 -14.80 -1.31
CA PHE A 45 -29.09 -13.99 -1.14
C PHE A 45 -28.10 -14.20 -2.28
N ILE A 46 -27.84 -15.44 -2.65
CA ILE A 46 -26.95 -15.82 -3.76
C ILE A 46 -27.47 -15.24 -5.08
N GLU A 47 -28.77 -15.42 -5.37
CA GLU A 47 -29.40 -14.90 -6.59
C GLU A 47 -29.34 -13.37 -6.65
N CYS A 48 -29.75 -12.67 -5.60
CA CYS A 48 -29.65 -11.22 -5.51
C CYS A 48 -28.20 -10.72 -5.68
N THR A 49 -27.25 -11.39 -5.05
CA THR A 49 -25.84 -11.06 -5.19
C THR A 49 -25.35 -11.26 -6.63
N TYR A 50 -25.74 -12.36 -7.25
CA TYR A 50 -25.42 -12.63 -8.66
C TYR A 50 -25.99 -11.54 -9.57
N LEU A 51 -27.28 -11.21 -9.45
CA LEU A 51 -27.93 -10.16 -10.25
C LEU A 51 -27.24 -8.80 -10.07
N LEU A 52 -26.95 -8.40 -8.83
CA LEU A 52 -26.22 -7.17 -8.54
C LEU A 52 -24.83 -7.13 -9.20
N THR A 53 -24.13 -8.28 -9.25
CA THR A 53 -22.82 -8.35 -9.92
C THR A 53 -22.90 -8.23 -11.44
N GLN A 54 -24.08 -8.50 -12.04
CA GLN A 54 -24.33 -8.34 -13.48
C GLN A 54 -24.62 -6.90 -13.88
N GLU A 55 -25.01 -6.04 -12.95
CA GLU A 55 -25.32 -4.65 -13.22
C GLU A 55 -24.14 -3.90 -13.86
N LYS A 56 -24.44 -3.05 -14.85
CA LYS A 56 -23.44 -2.24 -15.57
C LYS A 56 -22.62 -1.38 -14.61
N GLU A 57 -23.29 -0.76 -13.63
CA GLU A 57 -22.61 0.10 -12.65
C GLU A 57 -21.65 -0.71 -11.77
N PHE A 58 -22.05 -1.89 -11.29
CA PHE A 58 -21.15 -2.76 -10.53
C PHE A 58 -19.92 -3.14 -11.35
N LYS A 59 -20.10 -3.60 -12.59
CA LYS A 59 -19.02 -3.96 -13.51
C LYS A 59 -18.08 -2.78 -13.78
N TYR A 60 -18.65 -1.58 -13.98
CA TYR A 60 -17.88 -0.35 -14.17
C TYR A 60 -17.04 -0.01 -12.94
N GLN A 61 -17.61 -0.02 -11.74
CA GLN A 61 -16.90 0.24 -10.50
C GLN A 61 -15.81 -0.82 -10.24
N GLN A 62 -16.10 -2.07 -10.53
CA GLN A 62 -15.15 -3.18 -10.44
C GLN A 62 -13.94 -2.94 -11.37
N LYS A 63 -14.18 -2.62 -12.64
CA LYS A 63 -13.14 -2.28 -13.61
C LYS A 63 -12.30 -1.10 -13.13
N LYS A 64 -12.94 -0.02 -12.68
CA LYS A 64 -12.26 1.17 -12.18
C LYS A 64 -11.34 0.87 -10.99
N ARG A 65 -11.78 -0.01 -10.07
CA ARG A 65 -10.95 -0.49 -8.93
C ARG A 65 -9.76 -1.32 -9.41
N MET A 66 -9.96 -2.19 -10.39
CA MET A 66 -8.88 -3.01 -10.96
C MET A 66 -7.84 -2.15 -11.69
N ASP A 67 -8.27 -1.18 -12.47
CA ASP A 67 -7.39 -0.27 -13.20
C ASP A 67 -6.60 0.61 -12.22
N ARG A 68 -7.22 1.08 -11.14
CA ARG A 68 -6.52 1.79 -10.05
C ARG A 68 -5.42 0.92 -9.44
N ALA A 69 -5.74 -0.32 -9.05
CA ALA A 69 -4.76 -1.24 -8.47
C ALA A 69 -3.59 -1.53 -9.43
N ARG A 70 -3.89 -1.75 -10.72
CA ARG A 70 -2.87 -1.94 -11.75
C ARG A 70 -1.95 -0.73 -11.90
N ASN A 71 -2.52 0.49 -11.92
CA ASN A 71 -1.75 1.72 -12.05
C ASN A 71 -0.91 1.99 -10.78
N GLN A 72 -1.44 1.72 -9.60
CA GLN A 72 -0.71 1.79 -8.34
C GLN A 72 0.49 0.83 -8.33
N PHE A 73 0.30 -0.42 -8.75
CA PHE A 73 1.38 -1.39 -8.86
C PHE A 73 2.45 -0.94 -9.86
N LYS A 74 2.05 -0.45 -11.04
CA LYS A 74 3.00 0.07 -12.05
C LYS A 74 3.84 1.22 -11.49
N ALA A 75 3.22 2.16 -10.77
CA ALA A 75 3.92 3.28 -10.16
C ALA A 75 4.90 2.83 -9.07
N ALA A 76 4.49 1.89 -8.21
CA ALA A 76 5.35 1.33 -7.17
C ALA A 76 6.53 0.55 -7.77
N LYS A 77 6.28 -0.30 -8.78
CA LYS A 77 7.33 -1.01 -9.50
C LYS A 77 8.33 -0.05 -10.14
N ARG A 78 7.84 1.00 -10.85
CA ARG A 78 8.71 2.01 -11.45
C ARG A 78 9.61 2.71 -10.43
N CYS A 79 9.12 2.99 -9.22
CA CYS A 79 9.92 3.58 -8.16
C CYS A 79 11.13 2.67 -7.79
N VAL A 80 10.92 1.37 -7.70
CA VAL A 80 11.99 0.38 -7.43
C VAL A 80 12.95 0.28 -8.61
N ASP A 81 12.43 0.19 -9.83
CA ASP A 81 13.24 0.05 -11.06
C ASP A 81 14.18 1.25 -11.21
N LEU A 82 13.67 2.47 -11.03
CA LEU A 82 14.48 3.69 -11.09
C LEU A 82 15.60 3.71 -10.05
N ALA A 83 15.35 3.23 -8.84
CA ALA A 83 16.37 3.13 -7.81
C ALA A 83 17.46 2.11 -8.19
N LEU A 84 17.06 0.96 -8.75
CA LEU A 84 17.98 -0.07 -9.24
C LEU A 84 18.73 0.35 -10.51
N GLU A 85 18.18 1.26 -11.32
CA GLU A 85 18.90 1.88 -12.44
C GLU A 85 20.01 2.83 -11.95
N GLN A 86 19.77 3.54 -10.84
CA GLN A 86 20.74 4.46 -10.25
C GLN A 86 21.84 3.73 -9.47
N CYS A 87 21.49 2.67 -8.75
CA CYS A 87 22.37 1.93 -7.88
C CYS A 87 22.38 0.44 -8.22
N SER A 88 23.54 -0.21 -8.24
CA SER A 88 23.65 -1.67 -8.46
C SER A 88 23.03 -2.49 -7.34
N ARG A 89 22.90 -1.89 -6.15
CA ARG A 89 22.28 -2.47 -4.96
C ARG A 89 21.57 -1.39 -4.14
N VAL A 90 20.41 -1.75 -3.61
CA VAL A 90 19.57 -0.90 -2.77
C VAL A 90 19.25 -1.58 -1.46
N LEU A 91 18.84 -0.81 -0.47
CA LEU A 91 18.34 -1.32 0.79
C LEU A 91 16.86 -1.04 0.90
N ILE A 92 16.06 -2.10 0.98
CA ILE A 92 14.61 -2.04 1.09
C ILE A 92 14.22 -2.06 2.57
N ILE A 93 13.76 -0.93 3.10
CA ILE A 93 13.29 -0.78 4.48
C ILE A 93 11.76 -0.82 4.49
N ARG A 94 11.18 -1.75 5.24
CA ARG A 94 9.74 -1.80 5.50
C ARG A 94 9.44 -1.43 6.95
N ILE A 95 8.48 -0.52 7.12
CA ILE A 95 8.01 -0.05 8.41
C ILE A 95 6.51 0.21 8.35
N ASP A 96 5.79 -0.14 9.41
CA ASP A 96 4.37 0.17 9.56
C ASP A 96 4.23 1.28 10.61
N LEU A 97 3.61 2.40 10.22
CA LEU A 97 3.40 3.59 11.05
C LEU A 97 1.95 3.65 11.50
N ARG A 98 1.70 3.94 12.76
CA ARG A 98 0.38 3.89 13.37
C ARG A 98 0.11 5.11 14.23
N PHE A 99 -1.17 5.40 14.43
CA PHE A 99 -1.66 6.27 15.47
C PHE A 99 -1.99 5.44 16.73
N ALA A 100 -1.90 6.03 17.90
CA ALA A 100 -2.32 5.35 19.13
C ALA A 100 -3.81 4.98 19.06
N LYS A 101 -4.19 3.91 19.75
CA LYS A 101 -5.59 3.42 19.76
C LYS A 101 -6.58 4.44 20.33
N THR A 102 -6.11 5.35 21.16
CA THR A 102 -6.88 6.44 21.75
C THR A 102 -7.19 7.55 20.77
N GLN A 103 -6.42 7.63 19.66
CA GLN A 103 -6.62 8.61 18.61
C GLN A 103 -7.55 8.09 17.52
N ASN A 104 -8.49 8.95 17.14
CA ASN A 104 -9.29 8.75 15.93
C ASN A 104 -9.13 9.97 15.02
N PRO A 105 -7.93 10.17 14.41
CA PRO A 105 -7.66 11.35 13.61
C PRO A 105 -8.57 11.41 12.38
N SER A 106 -8.94 12.62 11.98
CA SER A 106 -9.63 12.81 10.70
C SER A 106 -8.72 12.45 9.53
N ILE A 107 -9.29 12.10 8.38
CA ILE A 107 -8.50 11.80 7.17
C ILE A 107 -7.61 12.99 6.75
N ASP A 108 -8.05 14.22 6.99
CA ASP A 108 -7.26 15.41 6.66
C ASP A 108 -6.07 15.58 7.61
N GLN A 109 -6.23 15.24 8.90
CA GLN A 109 -5.12 15.20 9.84
C GLN A 109 -4.11 14.12 9.44
N VAL A 110 -4.59 12.90 9.12
CA VAL A 110 -3.74 11.79 8.65
C VAL A 110 -2.89 12.19 7.44
N LYS A 111 -3.46 12.92 6.46
CA LYS A 111 -2.72 13.44 5.31
C LYS A 111 -1.71 14.53 5.67
N LYS A 112 -2.09 15.45 6.55
CA LYS A 112 -1.20 16.51 7.01
C LYS A 112 0.03 15.93 7.73
N ASP A 113 -0.18 14.93 8.55
CA ASP A 113 0.87 14.21 9.28
C ASP A 113 1.79 13.47 8.31
N LEU A 114 1.23 12.80 7.30
CA LEU A 114 2.02 12.18 6.23
C LEU A 114 2.93 13.19 5.54
N CYS A 115 2.39 14.35 5.14
CA CYS A 115 3.16 15.39 4.46
C CYS A 115 4.29 15.91 5.36
N THR A 116 4.01 16.09 6.63
CA THR A 116 5.00 16.54 7.62
C THR A 116 6.08 15.47 7.81
N PHE A 117 5.70 14.22 8.03
CA PHE A 117 6.62 13.10 8.15
C PHE A 117 7.55 12.97 6.94
N LEU A 118 7.02 12.96 5.73
CA LEU A 118 7.83 12.85 4.50
C LEU A 118 8.81 14.02 4.35
N ARG A 119 8.45 15.22 4.80
CA ARG A 119 9.32 16.39 4.81
C ARG A 119 10.49 16.22 5.78
N TYR A 120 10.25 15.70 6.98
CA TYR A 120 11.31 15.44 7.97
C TYR A 120 12.25 14.33 7.49
N VAL A 121 11.68 13.21 7.04
CA VAL A 121 12.44 12.09 6.49
C VAL A 121 13.30 12.54 5.30
N GLY A 122 12.75 13.33 4.39
CA GLY A 122 13.48 13.85 3.23
C GLY A 122 14.61 14.85 3.56
N ARG A 123 14.59 15.46 4.74
CA ARG A 123 15.65 16.35 5.23
C ARG A 123 16.76 15.60 6.00
N THR A 124 16.52 14.37 6.35
CA THR A 124 17.47 13.54 7.11
C THR A 124 18.55 13.01 6.16
N LYS A 125 19.65 13.76 6.04
CA LYS A 125 20.70 13.53 5.03
C LYS A 125 21.33 12.15 5.09
N ASN A 126 21.51 11.60 6.28
CA ASN A 126 22.13 10.28 6.49
C ASN A 126 21.24 9.09 6.06
N LEU A 127 19.99 9.30 5.68
CA LEU A 127 19.15 8.22 5.17
C LEU A 127 19.36 7.91 3.68
N ASN A 128 19.85 8.87 2.89
CA ASN A 128 20.17 8.70 1.46
C ASN A 128 19.05 8.00 0.67
N ILE A 129 17.81 8.53 0.80
CA ILE A 129 16.60 7.92 0.26
C ILE A 129 16.51 8.13 -1.24
N LEU A 130 16.52 7.06 -2.00
CA LEU A 130 16.32 7.01 -3.46
C LEU A 130 14.84 7.07 -3.83
N GLY A 131 13.99 6.48 -2.99
CA GLY A 131 12.56 6.44 -3.21
C GLY A 131 11.78 5.94 -2.03
N HIS A 132 10.46 6.15 -2.06
CA HIS A 132 9.55 5.60 -1.07
C HIS A 132 8.20 5.24 -1.70
N ILE A 133 7.54 4.27 -1.10
CA ILE A 133 6.20 3.80 -1.43
C ILE A 133 5.42 3.72 -0.12
N TRP A 134 4.21 4.25 -0.09
CA TRP A 134 3.36 4.13 1.08
C TRP A 134 1.94 3.69 0.70
N LYS A 135 1.31 2.97 1.61
CA LYS A 135 -0.08 2.54 1.57
C LYS A 135 -0.76 2.96 2.85
N LEU A 136 -1.89 3.69 2.71
CA LEU A 136 -2.79 4.00 3.81
C LEU A 136 -3.86 2.92 3.90
N GLU A 137 -4.06 2.38 5.09
CA GLU A 137 -5.14 1.45 5.40
C GLU A 137 -5.92 1.93 6.63
N PHE A 138 -7.18 1.50 6.70
CA PHE A 138 -8.04 1.71 7.87
C PHE A 138 -8.60 0.36 8.31
N GLY A 139 -8.42 0.03 9.57
CA GLY A 139 -8.97 -1.18 10.18
C GLY A 139 -9.80 -0.83 11.42
N GLN A 140 -10.93 -1.51 11.63
CA GLN A 140 -11.81 -1.25 12.79
C GLN A 140 -11.07 -1.30 14.14
N ARG A 141 -10.11 -2.23 14.29
CA ARG A 141 -9.34 -2.39 15.53
C ARG A 141 -8.08 -1.52 15.60
N ARG A 142 -7.55 -1.08 14.45
CA ARG A 142 -6.22 -0.43 14.35
C ARG A 142 -6.32 1.04 13.95
N GLY A 143 -7.49 1.51 13.52
CA GLY A 143 -7.64 2.82 12.94
C GLY A 143 -6.82 3.00 11.65
N PHE A 144 -6.49 4.24 11.34
CA PHE A 144 -5.61 4.58 10.24
C PHE A 144 -4.17 4.14 10.54
N HIS A 145 -3.54 3.56 9.53
CA HIS A 145 -2.13 3.20 9.60
C HIS A 145 -1.50 3.22 8.20
N TYR A 146 -0.19 3.45 8.16
CA TYR A 146 0.59 3.44 6.94
C TYR A 146 1.52 2.23 6.90
N HIS A 147 1.58 1.56 5.76
CA HIS A 147 2.66 0.67 5.40
C HIS A 147 3.63 1.41 4.50
N PHE A 148 4.89 1.47 4.89
CA PHE A 148 5.94 2.12 4.12
C PHE A 148 6.98 1.14 3.61
N ILE A 149 7.47 1.42 2.40
CA ILE A 149 8.72 0.89 1.86
C ILE A 149 9.59 2.09 1.52
N PHE A 150 10.75 2.19 2.14
CA PHE A 150 11.80 3.12 1.74
C PHE A 150 12.88 2.37 0.99
N ILE A 151 13.41 3.01 -0.05
CA ILE A 151 14.48 2.49 -0.90
C ILE A 151 15.68 3.40 -0.68
N LEU A 152 16.73 2.88 -0.05
CA LEU A 152 17.93 3.61 0.29
C LEU A 152 19.10 3.13 -0.56
N ASP A 153 20.12 3.98 -0.74
CA ASP A 153 21.39 3.54 -1.30
C ASP A 153 22.10 2.61 -0.30
N SER A 154 22.37 1.37 -0.69
CA SER A 154 23.00 0.39 0.19
C SER A 154 24.52 0.46 0.24
N ARG A 155 25.16 1.41 -0.47
CA ARG A 155 26.62 1.62 -0.39
C ARG A 155 27.01 2.14 0.99
N ASP A 156 26.15 3.00 1.54
CA ASP A 156 26.40 3.69 2.81
C ASP A 156 25.68 3.03 4.00
N HIS A 157 24.89 1.96 3.75
CA HIS A 157 23.99 1.40 4.74
C HIS A 157 24.07 -0.13 4.82
N SER A 158 24.26 -0.64 6.05
CA SER A 158 24.25 -2.07 6.36
C SER A 158 23.42 -2.45 7.60
N GLN A 159 22.72 -1.47 8.21
CA GLN A 159 22.05 -1.64 9.50
C GLN A 159 20.54 -1.38 9.36
N GLU A 160 19.85 -2.30 8.71
CA GLU A 160 18.42 -2.20 8.37
C GLU A 160 17.53 -1.89 9.57
N ILE A 161 17.79 -2.58 10.69
CA ILE A 161 17.02 -2.42 11.93
C ILE A 161 17.16 -0.99 12.48
N LYS A 162 18.40 -0.47 12.54
CA LYS A 162 18.65 0.87 13.06
C LYS A 162 18.07 1.96 12.18
N LEU A 163 18.15 1.79 10.85
CA LEU A 163 17.57 2.74 9.90
C LEU A 163 16.04 2.75 9.97
N ALA A 164 15.41 1.57 10.06
CA ALA A 164 13.97 1.48 10.27
C ALA A 164 13.56 2.10 11.61
N GLN A 165 14.36 1.89 12.68
CA GLN A 165 14.14 2.51 13.98
C GLN A 165 14.22 4.04 13.90
N GLN A 166 15.24 4.58 13.23
CA GLN A 166 15.42 6.02 13.04
C GLN A 166 14.23 6.63 12.28
N ILE A 167 13.76 5.98 11.22
CA ILE A 167 12.59 6.42 10.46
C ILE A 167 11.33 6.39 11.36
N GLY A 168 11.16 5.36 12.17
CA GLY A 168 10.06 5.25 13.11
C GLY A 168 10.08 6.34 14.17
N GLN A 169 11.25 6.68 14.71
CA GLN A 169 11.40 7.78 15.66
C GLN A 169 11.04 9.14 15.06
N ILE A 170 11.31 9.37 13.77
CA ILE A 170 10.84 10.58 13.09
C ILE A 170 9.30 10.62 13.06
N TRP A 171 8.63 9.48 12.87
CA TRP A 171 7.18 9.43 12.95
C TRP A 171 6.67 9.80 14.35
N GLU A 172 7.25 9.22 15.39
CA GLU A 172 6.91 9.56 16.79
C GLU A 172 7.14 11.05 17.09
N GLN A 173 8.20 11.64 16.56
CA GLN A 173 8.43 13.09 16.70
C GLN A 173 7.36 13.95 16.01
N VAL A 174 6.85 13.51 14.87
CA VAL A 174 5.83 14.23 14.08
C VAL A 174 4.45 14.13 14.73
N ILE A 175 4.09 12.94 15.26
CA ILE A 175 2.78 12.68 15.85
C ILE A 175 2.76 13.01 17.35
N GLY A 176 3.92 13.03 18.00
CA GLY A 176 4.06 13.13 19.45
C GLY A 176 3.91 11.76 20.12
N VAL A 177 3.59 11.77 21.41
CA VAL A 177 3.49 10.55 22.26
C VAL A 177 2.48 9.51 21.76
N GLU A 178 1.67 9.87 20.82
CA GLU A 178 0.60 9.05 20.25
C GLU A 178 0.98 8.39 18.92
N GLY A 179 2.17 8.68 18.39
CA GLY A 179 2.74 7.99 17.23
C GLY A 179 3.39 6.69 17.65
N THR A 180 3.11 5.61 16.94
CA THR A 180 3.77 4.32 17.14
C THR A 180 4.20 3.72 15.81
N PHE A 181 5.17 2.83 15.83
CA PHE A 181 5.61 2.14 14.62
C PHE A 181 5.96 0.68 14.90
N HIS A 182 5.96 -0.11 13.83
CA HIS A 182 6.42 -1.50 13.86
C HIS A 182 7.55 -1.67 12.85
N ASN A 183 8.74 -2.03 13.37
CA ASN A 183 9.90 -2.33 12.55
C ASN A 183 9.80 -3.77 12.01
N CYS A 184 9.49 -3.90 10.73
CA CYS A 184 9.31 -5.21 10.09
C CYS A 184 10.61 -6.02 9.98
N HIS A 185 11.77 -5.41 10.17
CA HIS A 185 13.06 -6.09 10.06
C HIS A 185 13.35 -7.04 11.23
N PHE A 186 12.73 -6.85 12.40
CA PHE A 186 12.82 -7.84 13.47
C PHE A 186 12.29 -9.22 13.07
N LYS A 187 11.21 -9.25 12.29
CA LYS A 187 10.67 -10.51 11.75
C LYS A 187 11.62 -11.14 10.72
N ALA A 188 12.30 -10.31 9.92
CA ALA A 188 13.25 -10.78 8.92
C ALA A 188 14.45 -11.47 9.56
N VAL A 189 15.03 -10.89 10.64
CA VAL A 189 16.15 -11.48 11.38
C VAL A 189 15.77 -12.81 12.03
N ASN A 190 14.52 -12.93 12.48
CA ASN A 190 14.01 -14.15 13.11
C ASN A 190 13.46 -15.19 12.08
N ASN A 191 13.76 -15.02 10.78
CA ASN A 191 13.31 -15.90 9.70
C ASN A 191 11.79 -16.17 9.67
N GLN A 192 10.99 -15.17 10.07
CA GLN A 192 9.53 -15.27 10.13
C GLN A 192 8.83 -14.90 8.79
N TYR A 193 9.57 -14.78 7.71
CA TYR A 193 9.03 -14.54 6.37
C TYR A 193 9.37 -15.72 5.47
N ASP A 194 8.35 -16.33 4.88
CA ASP A 194 8.53 -17.36 3.84
C ASP A 194 9.21 -16.79 2.59
N LYS A 195 8.93 -15.52 2.30
CA LYS A 195 9.47 -14.77 1.16
C LYS A 195 10.07 -13.45 1.64
N LEU A 196 11.38 -13.41 1.74
CA LEU A 196 12.08 -12.23 2.23
C LEU A 196 12.24 -11.18 1.12
N ALA A 197 11.35 -10.18 1.12
CA ALA A 197 11.32 -9.08 0.15
C ALA A 197 12.07 -7.81 0.60
N ILE A 198 12.51 -7.75 1.86
CA ILE A 198 13.13 -6.57 2.49
C ILE A 198 14.63 -6.79 2.77
N GLY A 199 15.32 -5.74 3.17
CA GLY A 199 16.77 -5.74 3.33
C GLY A 199 17.51 -5.46 2.03
N ARG A 200 18.77 -5.85 1.94
CA ARG A 200 19.62 -5.58 0.78
C ARG A 200 19.10 -6.34 -0.46
N LEU A 201 19.00 -5.63 -1.58
CA LEU A 201 18.60 -6.16 -2.89
C LEU A 201 19.64 -5.73 -3.93
N HIS A 202 20.27 -6.69 -4.60
CA HIS A 202 21.11 -6.45 -5.76
C HIS A 202 20.31 -6.50 -7.04
N ARG A 203 20.71 -5.72 -8.05
CA ARG A 203 20.05 -5.63 -9.35
C ARG A 203 19.90 -6.99 -10.05
N HIS A 204 20.83 -7.92 -9.84
CA HIS A 204 20.81 -9.26 -10.44
C HIS A 204 20.08 -10.32 -9.61
N GLU A 205 19.65 -10.01 -8.38
CA GLU A 205 18.91 -10.94 -7.52
C GLU A 205 17.44 -11.07 -7.96
N GLN A 206 17.18 -11.81 -9.03
CA GLN A 206 15.87 -11.94 -9.63
C GLN A 206 14.81 -12.50 -8.64
N GLN A 207 15.18 -13.51 -7.85
CA GLN A 207 14.27 -14.14 -6.90
C GLN A 207 13.77 -13.14 -5.84
N LYS A 208 14.67 -12.40 -5.22
CA LYS A 208 14.33 -11.41 -4.20
C LYS A 208 13.55 -10.23 -4.80
N TYR A 209 13.88 -9.84 -6.02
CA TYR A 209 13.12 -8.86 -6.77
C TYR A 209 11.68 -9.32 -7.01
N GLN A 210 11.44 -10.59 -7.37
CA GLN A 210 10.09 -11.14 -7.51
C GLN A 210 9.31 -11.12 -6.19
N TYR A 211 9.94 -11.45 -5.06
CA TYR A 211 9.33 -11.33 -3.73
C TYR A 211 8.94 -9.87 -3.41
N LEU A 212 9.79 -8.92 -3.78
CA LEU A 212 9.46 -7.50 -3.65
C LEU A 212 8.26 -7.12 -4.54
N LEU A 213 8.20 -7.60 -5.78
CA LEU A 213 7.03 -7.35 -6.65
C LEU A 213 5.74 -7.96 -6.08
N GLU A 214 5.79 -9.12 -5.44
CA GLU A 214 4.62 -9.69 -4.74
C GLU A 214 4.17 -8.80 -3.57
N LEU A 215 5.12 -8.28 -2.78
CA LEU A 215 4.83 -7.32 -1.72
C LEU A 215 4.20 -6.03 -2.27
N LEU A 216 4.69 -5.52 -3.40
CA LEU A 216 4.10 -4.34 -4.06
C LEU A 216 2.71 -4.61 -4.62
N ARG A 217 2.44 -5.82 -5.15
CA ARG A 217 1.08 -6.23 -5.54
C ARG A 217 0.14 -6.26 -4.35
N TYR A 218 0.62 -6.75 -3.19
CA TYR A 218 -0.16 -6.70 -1.95
C TYR A 218 -0.50 -5.26 -1.56
N PHE A 219 0.45 -4.31 -1.62
CA PHE A 219 0.21 -2.89 -1.35
C PHE A 219 -0.82 -2.27 -2.33
N ALA A 220 -0.74 -2.64 -3.60
CA ALA A 220 -1.66 -2.17 -4.64
C ALA A 220 -3.01 -2.91 -4.67
N LYS A 221 -3.17 -3.94 -3.83
CA LYS A 221 -4.41 -4.72 -3.75
C LYS A 221 -5.59 -3.81 -3.48
N LYS A 222 -6.76 -4.19 -3.99
CA LYS A 222 -8.01 -3.45 -3.78
C LYS A 222 -8.17 -3.11 -2.30
N ASP A 223 -8.53 -1.86 -2.03
CA ASP A 223 -8.90 -1.41 -0.69
C ASP A 223 -10.18 -2.12 -0.27
N GLN A 224 -10.05 -3.33 0.30
CA GLN A 224 -11.19 -4.15 0.71
C GLN A 224 -11.88 -3.60 1.97
N PHE A 225 -11.18 -2.78 2.76
CA PHE A 225 -11.61 -2.37 4.09
C PHE A 225 -11.72 -0.85 4.30
N ILE A 226 -11.46 -0.03 3.31
CA ILE A 226 -11.72 1.41 3.42
C ILE A 226 -13.20 1.65 3.10
N LEU A 227 -14.06 1.09 3.92
CA LEU A 227 -15.51 1.31 3.90
C LEU A 227 -15.93 2.61 4.61
N HIS A 228 -15.00 3.44 5.02
CA HIS A 228 -15.36 4.76 5.51
C HIS A 228 -15.91 5.57 4.35
N LYS A 229 -17.21 5.93 4.41
CA LYS A 229 -17.96 6.66 3.37
C LYS A 229 -17.24 7.90 2.82
N ASN A 230 -16.28 8.44 3.56
CA ASN A 230 -15.56 9.67 3.22
C ASN A 230 -14.20 9.45 2.54
N ILE A 231 -13.68 8.22 2.45
CA ILE A 231 -12.33 7.94 1.89
C ILE A 231 -12.40 7.54 0.40
N GLY A 232 -13.57 7.33 -0.16
CA GLY A 232 -13.76 6.78 -1.52
C GLY A 232 -13.04 7.49 -2.67
N LYS A 233 -12.65 8.76 -2.49
CA LYS A 233 -11.92 9.56 -3.49
C LYS A 233 -10.46 9.81 -3.12
N GLU A 234 -10.01 9.38 -1.95
CA GLU A 234 -8.70 9.70 -1.43
C GLU A 234 -7.59 8.83 -2.01
N ARG A 235 -6.39 9.40 -2.05
CA ARG A 235 -5.21 8.66 -2.47
C ARG A 235 -4.76 7.74 -1.34
N THR A 236 -4.86 6.44 -1.56
CA THR A 236 -4.52 5.41 -0.56
C THR A 236 -3.14 4.80 -0.79
N LEU A 237 -2.53 5.00 -1.95
CA LEU A 237 -1.15 4.61 -2.23
C LEU A 237 -0.43 5.78 -2.89
N GLY A 238 0.79 6.04 -2.43
CA GLY A 238 1.68 7.02 -3.03
C GLY A 238 3.09 6.51 -3.19
N THR A 239 3.78 7.08 -4.16
CA THR A 239 5.18 6.83 -4.41
C THR A 239 5.91 8.16 -4.53
N SER A 240 7.19 8.21 -4.14
CA SER A 240 8.05 9.26 -4.63
C SER A 240 8.17 9.09 -6.14
N ILE A 241 7.93 10.14 -6.88
CA ILE A 241 8.41 10.21 -8.25
C ILE A 241 9.92 10.35 -8.09
N GLY A 242 10.68 9.30 -8.48
CA GLY A 242 12.13 9.41 -8.52
C GLY A 242 12.44 10.70 -9.28
N ARG A 243 13.18 11.61 -8.66
CA ARG A 243 13.69 12.76 -9.40
C ARG A 243 14.44 12.15 -10.58
N ASP A 244 14.02 12.47 -11.78
CA ASP A 244 14.78 12.15 -13.00
C ASP A 244 16.13 12.88 -12.84
N THR A 245 17.08 12.24 -12.17
CA THR A 245 18.45 12.70 -12.04
C THR A 245 19.20 12.57 -13.37
N LYS A 246 18.48 12.29 -14.46
CA LYS A 246 19.02 12.29 -15.83
C LYS A 246 19.41 13.65 -16.38
N LYS A 247 19.47 14.66 -15.54
CA LYS A 247 20.32 15.80 -15.80
C LYS A 247 21.45 15.86 -14.78
N ALA A 248 22.28 14.82 -14.74
CA ALA A 248 23.67 15.07 -14.48
C ALA A 248 24.13 15.98 -15.65
N MET A 249 24.24 17.28 -15.38
CA MET A 249 24.93 18.20 -16.27
C MET A 249 26.42 17.85 -16.24
N GLY A 250 26.75 16.68 -16.79
CA GLY A 250 28.08 16.37 -17.22
C GLY A 250 28.35 17.20 -18.48
N ARG A 251 29.44 17.96 -18.46
CA ARG A 251 29.99 18.67 -19.63
C ARG A 251 29.80 17.80 -20.88
N PRO A 252 29.19 18.32 -21.98
CA PRO A 252 29.06 17.54 -23.23
C PRO A 252 30.41 16.98 -23.64
N LYS A 253 30.46 15.68 -23.97
CA LYS A 253 31.66 15.11 -24.57
C LYS A 253 31.98 15.95 -25.83
N ARG A 254 33.16 16.56 -25.86
CA ARG A 254 33.71 17.18 -27.08
C ARG A 254 33.73 16.07 -28.13
N THR A 255 32.86 16.16 -29.11
CA THR A 255 32.99 15.43 -30.38
C THR A 255 34.31 15.86 -31.00
N GLY A 256 35.26 14.92 -31.14
CA GLY A 256 36.54 15.18 -31.75
C GLY A 256 36.36 15.73 -33.16
N GLN A 257 36.85 16.93 -33.38
CA GLN A 257 37.10 17.42 -34.74
C GLN A 257 38.11 16.46 -35.41
N GLN A 258 37.67 15.82 -36.47
CA GLN A 258 38.58 15.19 -37.42
C GLN A 258 39.48 16.27 -37.99
N VAL A 259 40.76 16.20 -37.64
CA VAL A 259 41.80 16.96 -38.32
C VAL A 259 41.93 16.34 -39.70
N GLN A 260 41.42 17.03 -40.72
CA GLN A 260 41.78 16.75 -42.10
C GLN A 260 43.25 17.13 -42.25
N VAL A 261 44.08 16.11 -42.40
CA VAL A 261 45.45 16.29 -42.92
C VAL A 261 45.30 16.52 -44.40
N GLY A 262 45.36 17.79 -44.79
CA GLY A 262 45.45 18.19 -46.15
C GLY A 262 46.83 17.76 -46.72
N GLY A 263 46.86 16.83 -47.66
CA GLY A 263 48.00 16.57 -48.51
C GLY A 263 48.16 17.74 -49.51
N GLY A 264 49.30 18.33 -49.48
CA GLY A 264 49.76 19.32 -50.46
C GLY A 264 51.11 18.95 -50.96
N LYS A 265 51.20 18.93 -52.24
CA LYS A 265 52.36 18.61 -53.08
C LYS A 265 53.65 19.28 -52.66
#